data_b595457a8fe4d8c645b0d6a03fcb383f
#
_entry.id   b595457a8fe4d8c645b0d6a03fcb383f
#
_cell.length_a   1.000
_cell.length_b   1.000
_cell.length_c   1.000
_cell.angle_alpha   90.00
_cell.angle_beta   90.00
_cell.angle_gamma   90.00
#
_symmetry.space_group_name_H-M   'P 1'
#
loop_
_entity.id
_entity.type
_entity.pdbx_description
1 polymer ?
#
loop_
_entity_poly.entity_id
_entity_poly.type
_entity_poly.pdbx_seq_one_letter_code
_entity_poly.pdbx_strand_id
1 'polypeptide(L)'
;GEPECPTHEHTLESQTVSEMVDALLALPNDTKIMLLAPIVNSRKGEQQDLFEDLKAQGFIRLRIDGEIYEIDALPKLTKTKKHQVDVVVDRIKINPEIKQRITESTETALKLADGKMIAVEMDTNKSHLFSARFACPLCDYSLEELEPRIFSFNNPMGACPECDGIGNINFFDPKRVVAFPHLSLASGAIKGWDKRNQFYFQLLQSLSEHYQFDLEKSFEELPQKIQDVILNGSGSEQINFSYINERGQIIKKMHSFEGILNNLKRRYHETDSGTVRDELAKYLNMQPCPSCEGSRLRIEARHVKVGKKNIHEICNTPLKETVHFF
;
A
#
# COMPACT_ATOMS: atom_id res chain seq x y z
N GLY A 1 -14.39 -11.97 -15.62
CA GLY A 1 -13.62 -10.74 -15.81
C GLY A 1 -12.14 -11.04 -15.88
N GLU A 2 -11.39 -10.17 -16.48
CA GLU A 2 -9.95 -10.27 -16.69
C GLU A 2 -9.23 -9.41 -15.64
N PRO A 3 -8.45 -10.01 -14.73
CA PRO A 3 -7.70 -9.24 -13.74
C PRO A 3 -6.47 -8.60 -14.40
N GLU A 4 -6.17 -7.37 -13.99
CA GLU A 4 -5.00 -6.63 -14.46
C GLU A 4 -4.11 -6.20 -13.28
N CYS A 5 -2.83 -6.04 -13.55
CA CYS A 5 -1.90 -5.48 -12.58
C CYS A 5 -2.16 -3.98 -12.36
N PRO A 6 -2.35 -3.50 -11.13
CA PRO A 6 -2.61 -2.09 -10.86
C PRO A 6 -1.50 -1.14 -11.29
N THR A 7 -0.26 -1.63 -11.40
CA THR A 7 0.91 -0.82 -11.72
C THR A 7 1.30 -0.87 -13.19
N HIS A 8 1.12 -2.03 -13.84
CA HIS A 8 1.63 -2.26 -15.19
C HIS A 8 0.52 -2.44 -16.23
N GLU A 9 -0.75 -2.48 -15.81
CA GLU A 9 -1.92 -2.68 -16.69
C GLU A 9 -1.84 -3.95 -17.56
N HIS A 10 -0.99 -4.91 -17.17
CA HIS A 10 -0.90 -6.22 -17.77
C HIS A 10 -2.02 -7.13 -17.27
N THR A 11 -2.67 -7.84 -18.17
CA THR A 11 -3.60 -8.92 -17.81
C THR A 11 -2.83 -9.99 -17.02
N LEU A 12 -3.41 -10.38 -15.89
CA LEU A 12 -2.85 -11.42 -15.04
C LEU A 12 -3.42 -12.76 -15.49
N GLU A 13 -2.55 -13.73 -15.68
CA GLU A 13 -2.91 -15.07 -16.05
C GLU A 13 -2.56 -16.05 -14.93
N SER A 14 -3.43 -17.04 -14.70
CA SER A 14 -3.16 -18.19 -13.86
C SER A 14 -3.16 -19.46 -14.71
N GLN A 15 -2.30 -20.38 -14.37
CA GLN A 15 -2.17 -21.65 -15.07
C GLN A 15 -2.45 -22.80 -14.11
N THR A 16 -3.12 -23.83 -14.57
CA THR A 16 -3.26 -25.09 -13.83
C THR A 16 -1.94 -25.87 -13.88
N VAL A 17 -1.72 -26.74 -12.91
CA VAL A 17 -0.54 -27.63 -12.90
C VAL A 17 -0.45 -28.43 -14.21
N SER A 18 -1.59 -28.89 -14.74
CA SER A 18 -1.63 -29.62 -16.00
C SER A 18 -1.12 -28.78 -17.18
N GLU A 19 -1.57 -27.53 -17.30
CA GLU A 19 -1.12 -26.62 -18.36
C GLU A 19 0.36 -26.31 -18.26
N MET A 20 0.90 -26.13 -17.03
CA MET A 20 2.34 -25.92 -16.80
C MET A 20 3.16 -27.14 -17.23
N VAL A 21 2.71 -28.33 -16.82
CA VAL A 21 3.36 -29.61 -17.18
C VAL A 21 3.31 -29.84 -18.69
N ASP A 22 2.18 -29.60 -19.34
CA ASP A 22 2.04 -29.75 -20.78
C ASP A 22 2.92 -28.74 -21.55
N ALA A 23 3.04 -27.50 -21.06
CA ALA A 23 3.95 -26.49 -21.60
C ALA A 23 5.43 -26.92 -21.47
N LEU A 24 5.82 -27.52 -20.34
CA LEU A 24 7.19 -28.06 -20.16
C LEU A 24 7.45 -29.27 -21.06
N LEU A 25 6.49 -30.16 -21.23
CA LEU A 25 6.62 -31.34 -22.10
C LEU A 25 6.61 -30.96 -23.59
N ALA A 26 6.10 -29.78 -23.95
CA ALA A 26 6.16 -29.27 -25.32
C ALA A 26 7.56 -28.77 -25.73
N LEU A 27 8.50 -28.62 -24.78
CA LEU A 27 9.89 -28.33 -25.09
C LEU A 27 10.53 -29.50 -25.87
N PRO A 28 11.58 -29.24 -26.68
CA PRO A 28 12.26 -30.29 -27.43
C PRO A 28 12.74 -31.43 -26.52
N ASN A 29 12.65 -32.66 -27.00
CA ASN A 29 13.20 -33.82 -26.29
C ASN A 29 14.70 -33.56 -25.99
N ASP A 30 15.14 -34.11 -24.86
CA ASP A 30 16.50 -33.96 -24.33
C ASP A 30 16.84 -32.55 -23.81
N THR A 31 15.94 -31.59 -23.84
CA THR A 31 16.14 -30.28 -23.20
C THR A 31 16.34 -30.51 -21.69
N LYS A 32 17.43 -29.96 -21.14
CA LYS A 32 17.69 -29.97 -19.70
C LYS A 32 17.07 -28.76 -19.07
N ILE A 33 16.13 -28.98 -18.14
CA ILE A 33 15.47 -27.90 -17.39
C ILE A 33 15.80 -27.99 -15.90
N MET A 34 15.82 -26.84 -15.27
CA MET A 34 15.91 -26.70 -13.82
C MET A 34 14.63 -26.05 -13.33
N LEU A 35 13.90 -26.73 -12.44
CA LEU A 35 12.70 -26.21 -11.80
C LEU A 35 13.08 -25.50 -10.52
N LEU A 36 12.65 -24.25 -10.39
CA LEU A 36 12.99 -23.35 -9.31
C LEU A 36 11.71 -22.84 -8.62
N ALA A 37 11.75 -22.77 -7.30
CA ALA A 37 10.77 -22.11 -6.48
C ALA A 37 11.31 -20.74 -6.03
N PRO A 38 10.83 -19.60 -6.53
CA PRO A 38 11.28 -18.27 -6.15
C PRO A 38 10.70 -17.88 -4.78
N ILE A 39 11.49 -18.03 -3.70
CA ILE A 39 11.05 -17.83 -2.31
C ILE A 39 11.40 -16.44 -1.76
N VAL A 40 12.45 -15.79 -2.27
CA VAL A 40 12.81 -14.41 -1.93
C VAL A 40 13.01 -13.62 -3.20
N ASN A 41 12.19 -12.58 -3.37
CA ASN A 41 12.30 -11.68 -4.50
C ASN A 41 12.66 -10.28 -4.01
N SER A 42 13.88 -9.81 -4.34
CA SER A 42 14.37 -8.46 -4.08
C SER A 42 14.20 -7.96 -2.62
N ARG A 43 14.36 -8.86 -1.63
CA ARG A 43 14.28 -8.51 -0.20
C ARG A 43 15.68 -8.35 0.41
N LYS A 44 15.78 -7.42 1.38
CA LYS A 44 16.98 -7.23 2.20
C LYS A 44 16.97 -8.21 3.38
N GLY A 45 18.14 -8.67 3.82
CA GLY A 45 18.29 -9.54 5.00
C GLY A 45 19.22 -10.71 4.76
N GLU A 46 19.70 -11.31 5.83
CA GLU A 46 20.64 -12.47 5.79
C GLU A 46 19.92 -13.81 5.51
N GLN A 47 18.61 -13.88 5.72
CA GLN A 47 17.74 -15.05 5.44
C GLN A 47 18.21 -16.38 6.09
N GLN A 48 18.94 -16.34 7.22
CA GLN A 48 19.56 -17.53 7.85
C GLN A 48 18.50 -18.54 8.30
N ASP A 49 17.44 -18.07 9.00
CA ASP A 49 16.37 -18.95 9.49
C ASP A 49 15.69 -19.68 8.32
N LEU A 50 15.47 -18.99 7.21
CA LEU A 50 14.91 -19.57 5.99
C LEU A 50 15.80 -20.68 5.42
N PHE A 51 17.12 -20.49 5.42
CA PHE A 51 18.06 -21.49 4.90
C PHE A 51 18.12 -22.73 5.79
N GLU A 52 18.02 -22.57 7.11
CA GLU A 52 17.93 -23.70 8.05
C GLU A 52 16.64 -24.50 7.85
N ASP A 53 15.51 -23.84 7.66
CA ASP A 53 14.22 -24.47 7.37
C ASP A 53 14.26 -25.25 6.05
N LEU A 54 14.82 -24.69 5.00
CA LEU A 54 14.95 -25.37 3.70
C LEU A 54 15.86 -26.58 3.78
N LYS A 55 16.96 -26.47 4.53
CA LYS A 55 17.87 -27.61 4.79
C LYS A 55 17.16 -28.73 5.55
N ALA A 56 16.35 -28.37 6.56
CA ALA A 56 15.56 -29.34 7.33
C ALA A 56 14.51 -30.04 6.45
N GLN A 57 13.97 -29.38 5.43
CA GLN A 57 13.06 -29.94 4.43
C GLN A 57 13.77 -30.83 3.38
N GLY A 58 15.10 -30.89 3.40
CA GLY A 58 15.89 -31.78 2.53
C GLY A 58 16.29 -31.17 1.18
N PHE A 59 16.16 -29.84 1.01
CA PHE A 59 16.67 -29.19 -0.21
C PHE A 59 18.19 -29.10 -0.17
N ILE A 60 18.82 -29.32 -1.33
CA ILE A 60 20.27 -29.46 -1.44
C ILE A 60 20.91 -28.23 -2.08
N ARG A 61 20.19 -27.51 -2.93
CA ARG A 61 20.70 -26.39 -3.72
C ARG A 61 19.77 -25.20 -3.75
N LEU A 62 20.38 -24.02 -3.70
CA LEU A 62 19.69 -22.73 -3.90
C LEU A 62 20.34 -21.99 -5.07
N ARG A 63 19.55 -21.20 -5.79
CA ARG A 63 20.06 -20.19 -6.72
C ARG A 63 19.94 -18.83 -6.02
N ILE A 64 21.06 -18.15 -5.83
CA ILE A 64 21.12 -16.83 -5.19
C ILE A 64 21.70 -15.84 -6.18
N ASP A 65 20.95 -14.78 -6.46
CA ASP A 65 21.34 -13.72 -7.42
C ASP A 65 21.79 -14.28 -8.79
N GLY A 66 21.19 -15.40 -9.22
CA GLY A 66 21.48 -16.07 -10.49
C GLY A 66 22.51 -17.22 -10.40
N GLU A 67 23.30 -17.31 -9.33
CA GLU A 67 24.32 -18.32 -9.13
C GLU A 67 23.83 -19.47 -8.24
N ILE A 68 24.28 -20.72 -8.55
CA ILE A 68 23.85 -21.92 -7.84
C ILE A 68 24.86 -22.28 -6.76
N TYR A 69 24.36 -22.49 -5.54
CA TYR A 69 25.13 -22.87 -4.38
C TYR A 69 24.55 -24.14 -3.74
N GLU A 70 25.41 -24.97 -3.15
CA GLU A 70 24.94 -26.01 -2.25
C GLU A 70 24.53 -25.39 -0.90
N ILE A 71 23.48 -25.93 -0.29
CA ILE A 71 22.90 -25.36 0.92
C ILE A 71 23.87 -25.33 2.11
N ASP A 72 24.86 -26.25 2.10
CA ASP A 72 25.93 -26.30 3.10
C ASP A 72 27.08 -25.31 2.85
N ALA A 73 27.10 -24.66 1.69
CA ALA A 73 28.18 -23.76 1.25
C ALA A 73 27.61 -22.41 0.74
N LEU A 74 26.57 -21.88 1.40
CA LEU A 74 25.93 -20.63 0.99
C LEU A 74 26.83 -19.42 1.28
N PRO A 75 26.84 -18.41 0.40
CA PRO A 75 27.52 -17.15 0.65
C PRO A 75 26.80 -16.36 1.76
N LYS A 76 27.56 -15.58 2.52
CA LYS A 76 26.95 -14.63 3.48
C LYS A 76 26.24 -13.51 2.73
N LEU A 77 24.94 -13.41 2.91
CA LEU A 77 24.16 -12.35 2.31
C LEU A 77 24.35 -11.03 3.05
N THR A 78 24.40 -9.94 2.30
CA THR A 78 24.59 -8.59 2.86
C THR A 78 23.26 -8.02 3.30
N LYS A 79 23.12 -7.61 4.57
CA LYS A 79 21.87 -7.05 5.15
C LYS A 79 21.28 -5.87 4.39
N THR A 80 22.10 -5.07 3.75
CA THR A 80 21.72 -3.83 3.07
C THR A 80 21.37 -4.02 1.61
N LYS A 81 21.82 -5.12 0.97
CA LYS A 81 21.57 -5.43 -0.44
C LYS A 81 20.28 -6.25 -0.58
N LYS A 82 19.56 -6.01 -1.66
CA LYS A 82 18.43 -6.86 -2.06
C LYS A 82 18.97 -8.12 -2.72
N HIS A 83 18.45 -9.26 -2.31
CA HIS A 83 18.81 -10.56 -2.85
C HIS A 83 17.60 -11.26 -3.44
N GLN A 84 17.84 -12.09 -4.46
CA GLN A 84 16.90 -13.05 -5.01
C GLN A 84 17.33 -14.44 -4.61
N VAL A 85 16.42 -15.26 -4.06
CA VAL A 85 16.71 -16.64 -3.67
C VAL A 85 15.64 -17.56 -4.22
N ASP A 86 16.07 -18.54 -4.98
CA ASP A 86 15.21 -19.58 -5.53
C ASP A 86 15.70 -20.96 -5.03
N VAL A 87 14.76 -21.82 -4.66
CA VAL A 87 15.08 -23.22 -4.34
C VAL A 87 15.16 -24.03 -5.63
N VAL A 88 16.23 -24.78 -5.83
CA VAL A 88 16.33 -25.74 -6.92
C VAL A 88 15.55 -27.00 -6.52
N VAL A 89 14.32 -27.12 -7.05
CA VAL A 89 13.44 -28.24 -6.72
C VAL A 89 13.86 -29.51 -7.46
N ASP A 90 14.09 -29.40 -8.76
CA ASP A 90 14.50 -30.55 -9.57
C ASP A 90 15.34 -30.12 -10.80
N ARG A 91 16.11 -31.04 -11.34
CA ARG A 91 16.81 -30.95 -12.62
C ARG A 91 16.41 -32.13 -13.50
N ILE A 92 15.76 -31.87 -14.60
CA ILE A 92 15.07 -32.84 -15.40
C ILE A 92 15.52 -32.72 -16.86
N LYS A 93 15.63 -33.85 -17.54
CA LYS A 93 15.79 -33.92 -18.99
C LYS A 93 14.45 -34.29 -19.59
N ILE A 94 13.92 -33.44 -20.48
CA ILE A 94 12.59 -33.60 -21.07
C ILE A 94 12.53 -34.88 -21.91
N ASN A 95 11.58 -35.75 -21.58
CA ASN A 95 11.16 -36.89 -22.37
C ASN A 95 9.70 -37.24 -22.04
N PRO A 96 8.98 -37.99 -22.88
CA PRO A 96 7.56 -38.31 -22.67
C PRO A 96 7.24 -39.13 -21.41
N GLU A 97 8.21 -39.88 -20.87
CA GLU A 97 8.00 -40.80 -19.75
C GLU A 97 8.04 -40.13 -18.38
N ILE A 98 8.51 -38.87 -18.31
CA ILE A 98 8.75 -38.17 -17.03
C ILE A 98 7.56 -37.32 -16.56
N LYS A 99 6.37 -37.45 -17.18
CA LYS A 99 5.21 -36.60 -16.87
C LYS A 99 4.88 -36.57 -15.38
N GLN A 100 4.87 -37.74 -14.73
CA GLN A 100 4.60 -37.84 -13.30
C GLN A 100 5.64 -37.07 -12.47
N ARG A 101 6.93 -37.24 -12.74
CA ARG A 101 8.01 -36.56 -12.03
C ARG A 101 7.94 -35.04 -12.20
N ILE A 102 7.66 -34.55 -13.41
CA ILE A 102 7.48 -33.10 -13.66
C ILE A 102 6.29 -32.60 -12.86
N THR A 103 5.16 -33.33 -12.80
CA THR A 103 3.98 -32.94 -12.03
C THR A 103 4.32 -32.79 -10.55
N GLU A 104 4.93 -33.80 -9.93
CA GLU A 104 5.32 -33.78 -8.51
C GLU A 104 6.29 -32.65 -8.19
N SER A 105 7.28 -32.42 -9.07
CA SER A 105 8.25 -31.32 -8.91
C SER A 105 7.60 -29.94 -9.09
N THR A 106 6.65 -29.81 -10.02
CA THR A 106 5.87 -28.58 -10.22
C THR A 106 5.02 -28.27 -8.99
N GLU A 107 4.26 -29.26 -8.47
CA GLU A 107 3.46 -29.08 -7.25
C GLU A 107 4.33 -28.69 -6.05
N THR A 108 5.51 -29.30 -5.91
CA THR A 108 6.47 -28.95 -4.85
C THR A 108 6.96 -27.52 -4.99
N ALA A 109 7.32 -27.10 -6.21
CA ALA A 109 7.77 -25.72 -6.46
C ALA A 109 6.67 -24.69 -6.15
N LEU A 110 5.45 -24.93 -6.62
CA LEU A 110 4.31 -24.07 -6.39
C LEU A 110 3.95 -23.95 -4.90
N LYS A 111 4.04 -25.05 -4.15
CA LYS A 111 3.79 -25.05 -2.70
C LYS A 111 4.84 -24.24 -1.94
N LEU A 112 6.10 -24.31 -2.33
CA LEU A 112 7.18 -23.56 -1.70
C LEU A 112 7.14 -22.06 -1.98
N ALA A 113 6.83 -21.70 -3.21
CA ALA A 113 6.88 -20.31 -3.70
C ALA A 113 5.51 -19.67 -3.88
N ASP A 114 4.55 -20.07 -3.05
CA ASP A 114 3.24 -19.46 -3.00
C ASP A 114 2.54 -19.34 -4.38
N GLY A 115 2.59 -20.47 -5.12
CA GLY A 115 1.96 -20.59 -6.43
C GLY A 115 2.81 -20.14 -7.61
N LYS A 116 4.10 -19.85 -7.43
CA LYS A 116 5.01 -19.45 -8.51
C LYS A 116 6.07 -20.55 -8.76
N MET A 117 6.47 -20.71 -10.02
CA MET A 117 7.55 -21.60 -10.42
C MET A 117 8.31 -20.99 -11.60
N ILE A 118 9.62 -21.17 -11.64
CA ILE A 118 10.46 -20.80 -12.79
C ILE A 118 11.10 -22.09 -13.34
N ALA A 119 10.95 -22.32 -14.63
CA ALA A 119 11.71 -23.35 -15.33
C ALA A 119 12.82 -22.68 -16.17
N VAL A 120 14.06 -23.09 -15.96
CA VAL A 120 15.23 -22.57 -16.68
C VAL A 120 15.80 -23.64 -17.58
N GLU A 121 15.88 -23.37 -18.89
CA GLU A 121 16.61 -24.22 -19.83
C GLU A 121 18.11 -24.08 -19.55
N MET A 122 18.76 -25.16 -19.12
CA MET A 122 20.15 -25.08 -18.62
C MET A 122 21.19 -24.79 -19.71
N ASP A 123 20.89 -25.11 -20.96
CA ASP A 123 21.83 -24.92 -22.09
C ASP A 123 21.69 -23.50 -22.71
N THR A 124 20.51 -22.87 -22.63
CA THR A 124 20.21 -21.57 -23.24
C THR A 124 20.04 -20.44 -22.22
N ASN A 125 19.91 -20.78 -20.91
CA ASN A 125 19.51 -19.87 -19.82
C ASN A 125 18.14 -19.18 -20.03
N LYS A 126 17.32 -19.69 -20.92
CA LYS A 126 15.98 -19.18 -21.13
C LYS A 126 15.10 -19.56 -19.96
N SER A 127 14.41 -18.57 -19.39
CA SER A 127 13.53 -18.75 -18.25
C SER A 127 12.06 -18.68 -18.67
N HIS A 128 11.25 -19.60 -18.13
CA HIS A 128 9.81 -19.65 -18.28
C HIS A 128 9.20 -19.48 -16.89
N LEU A 129 8.45 -18.41 -16.70
CA LEU A 129 7.72 -18.16 -15.45
C LEU A 129 6.33 -18.81 -15.56
N PHE A 130 5.97 -19.58 -14.55
CA PHE A 130 4.66 -20.17 -14.37
C PHE A 130 4.04 -19.69 -13.08
N SER A 131 2.73 -19.47 -13.07
CA SER A 131 2.01 -19.08 -11.87
C SER A 131 0.65 -19.78 -11.80
N ALA A 132 0.37 -20.41 -10.67
CA ALA A 132 -0.95 -20.95 -10.35
C ALA A 132 -1.89 -19.85 -9.83
N ARG A 133 -1.37 -18.63 -9.59
CA ARG A 133 -2.13 -17.44 -9.22
C ARG A 133 -2.09 -16.44 -10.34
N PHE A 134 -3.05 -15.54 -10.36
CA PHE A 134 -3.02 -14.39 -11.26
C PHE A 134 -1.86 -13.47 -10.88
N ALA A 135 -0.72 -13.60 -11.56
CA ALA A 135 0.50 -12.90 -11.22
C ALA A 135 0.99 -11.98 -12.34
N CYS A 136 1.54 -10.83 -11.95
CA CYS A 136 2.19 -9.92 -12.89
C CYS A 136 3.60 -10.40 -13.22
N PRO A 137 3.97 -10.51 -14.52
CA PRO A 137 5.32 -10.91 -14.91
C PRO A 137 6.40 -9.85 -14.62
N LEU A 138 6.01 -8.61 -14.35
CA LEU A 138 6.92 -7.47 -14.18
C LEU A 138 7.13 -7.05 -12.72
N CYS A 139 6.24 -7.46 -11.80
CA CYS A 139 6.37 -7.15 -10.37
C CYS A 139 5.81 -8.29 -9.51
N ASP A 140 5.91 -8.14 -8.18
CA ASP A 140 5.45 -9.15 -7.21
C ASP A 140 3.95 -9.17 -6.99
N TYR A 141 3.18 -8.31 -7.69
CA TYR A 141 1.73 -8.29 -7.55
C TYR A 141 1.12 -9.60 -8.03
N SER A 142 0.33 -10.21 -7.17
CA SER A 142 -0.45 -11.42 -7.49
C SER A 142 -1.80 -11.39 -6.80
N LEU A 143 -2.81 -11.93 -7.48
CA LEU A 143 -4.14 -12.14 -6.97
C LEU A 143 -4.34 -13.65 -6.78
N GLU A 144 -4.80 -14.06 -5.59
CA GLU A 144 -4.93 -15.50 -5.26
C GLU A 144 -6.00 -16.16 -6.08
N GLU A 145 -7.23 -15.64 -6.02
CA GLU A 145 -8.39 -16.19 -6.72
C GLU A 145 -9.42 -15.10 -6.99
N LEU A 146 -10.14 -15.22 -8.12
CA LEU A 146 -11.27 -14.35 -8.46
C LEU A 146 -12.56 -14.91 -7.85
N GLU A 147 -12.73 -14.71 -6.55
CA GLU A 147 -13.96 -15.08 -5.87
C GLU A 147 -14.99 -13.94 -5.91
N PRO A 148 -16.30 -14.24 -5.92
CA PRO A 148 -17.34 -13.21 -5.86
C PRO A 148 -17.22 -12.27 -4.66
N ARG A 149 -16.65 -12.75 -3.56
CA ARG A 149 -16.46 -11.99 -2.31
C ARG A 149 -15.58 -10.75 -2.48
N ILE A 150 -14.60 -10.76 -3.40
CA ILE A 150 -13.73 -9.61 -3.64
C ILE A 150 -14.47 -8.42 -4.27
N PHE A 151 -15.61 -8.66 -4.90
CA PHE A 151 -16.45 -7.61 -5.50
C PHE A 151 -17.53 -7.09 -4.54
N SER A 152 -17.52 -7.52 -3.29
CA SER A 152 -18.49 -7.10 -2.27
C SER A 152 -17.85 -6.08 -1.33
N PHE A 153 -18.35 -4.85 -1.32
CA PHE A 153 -17.93 -3.84 -0.37
C PHE A 153 -18.43 -4.08 1.08
N ASN A 154 -19.31 -5.07 1.27
CA ASN A 154 -19.76 -5.51 2.59
C ASN A 154 -18.95 -6.70 3.13
N ASN A 155 -17.97 -7.17 2.38
CA ASN A 155 -17.07 -8.25 2.79
C ASN A 155 -15.65 -7.70 2.99
N PRO A 156 -14.95 -8.02 4.08
CA PRO A 156 -13.57 -7.54 4.32
C PRO A 156 -12.59 -7.88 3.20
N MET A 157 -12.84 -8.95 2.44
CA MET A 157 -12.02 -9.31 1.28
C MET A 157 -12.18 -8.35 0.10
N GLY A 158 -13.33 -7.69 -0.04
CA GLY A 158 -13.62 -6.77 -1.14
C GLY A 158 -13.70 -5.31 -0.73
N ALA A 159 -14.01 -5.02 0.54
CA ALA A 159 -14.14 -3.66 1.07
C ALA A 159 -12.81 -2.89 1.02
N CYS A 160 -12.85 -1.64 0.62
CA CYS A 160 -11.70 -0.75 0.73
C CYS A 160 -11.26 -0.62 2.20
N PRO A 161 -9.99 -0.91 2.55
CA PRO A 161 -9.53 -0.91 3.94
C PRO A 161 -9.45 0.49 4.56
N GLU A 162 -9.41 1.55 3.76
CA GLU A 162 -9.35 2.93 4.25
C GLU A 162 -10.72 3.44 4.72
N CYS A 163 -11.80 3.05 4.05
CA CYS A 163 -13.15 3.51 4.35
C CYS A 163 -14.11 2.37 4.72
N ASP A 164 -13.61 1.17 4.98
CA ASP A 164 -14.39 -0.03 5.33
C ASP A 164 -15.58 -0.27 4.38
N GLY A 165 -15.39 -0.01 3.08
CA GLY A 165 -16.42 -0.16 2.06
C GLY A 165 -17.50 0.93 2.06
N ILE A 166 -17.35 2.02 2.82
CA ILE A 166 -18.31 3.14 2.85
C ILE A 166 -18.23 3.98 1.56
N GLY A 167 -17.01 4.12 0.99
CA GLY A 167 -16.76 4.91 -0.22
C GLY A 167 -16.46 6.38 0.06
N ASN A 168 -16.77 6.88 1.25
CA ASN A 168 -16.49 8.23 1.69
C ASN A 168 -15.75 8.22 3.02
N ILE A 169 -15.01 9.29 3.27
CA ILE A 169 -14.36 9.54 4.56
C ILE A 169 -14.72 10.92 5.07
N ASN A 170 -14.74 11.03 6.39
CA ASN A 170 -14.88 12.33 7.05
C ASN A 170 -13.50 12.98 7.16
N PHE A 171 -13.44 14.27 6.86
CA PHE A 171 -12.23 15.07 7.05
C PHE A 171 -12.58 16.42 7.68
N PHE A 172 -11.64 17.03 8.40
CA PHE A 172 -11.79 18.39 8.90
C PHE A 172 -11.62 19.36 7.74
N ASP A 173 -12.72 20.03 7.35
CA ASP A 173 -12.77 20.92 6.20
C ASP A 173 -12.12 22.27 6.54
N PRO A 174 -11.02 22.66 5.89
CA PRO A 174 -10.37 23.94 6.11
C PRO A 174 -11.34 25.13 6.01
N LYS A 175 -12.33 25.05 5.11
CA LYS A 175 -13.35 26.11 4.93
C LYS A 175 -14.33 26.21 6.10
N ARG A 176 -14.55 25.12 6.83
CA ARG A 176 -15.37 25.13 8.05
C ARG A 176 -14.55 25.53 9.27
N VAL A 177 -13.27 25.18 9.30
CA VAL A 177 -12.35 25.54 10.38
C VAL A 177 -12.00 27.02 10.34
N VAL A 178 -11.70 27.56 9.16
CA VAL A 178 -11.52 29.00 8.94
C VAL A 178 -12.88 29.61 8.62
N ALA A 179 -13.69 29.76 9.66
CA ALA A 179 -15.08 30.22 9.48
C ALA A 179 -15.20 31.68 9.00
N PHE A 180 -14.20 32.52 9.33
CA PHE A 180 -14.20 33.94 9.04
C PHE A 180 -12.86 34.39 8.43
N PRO A 181 -12.56 34.03 7.16
CA PRO A 181 -11.24 34.29 6.53
C PRO A 181 -10.89 35.77 6.41
N HIS A 182 -11.88 36.67 6.38
CA HIS A 182 -11.72 38.13 6.38
C HIS A 182 -11.32 38.69 7.74
N LEU A 183 -11.41 37.90 8.82
CA LEU A 183 -10.90 38.28 10.13
C LEU A 183 -9.45 37.90 10.30
N SER A 184 -8.77 38.55 11.24
CA SER A 184 -7.43 38.15 11.66
C SER A 184 -7.46 36.95 12.60
N LEU A 185 -6.33 36.24 12.75
CA LEU A 185 -6.21 35.16 13.73
C LEU A 185 -6.48 35.66 15.16
N ALA A 186 -5.98 36.87 15.47
CA ALA A 186 -6.22 37.50 16.76
C ALA A 186 -7.69 37.85 17.03
N SER A 187 -8.46 38.13 15.97
CA SER A 187 -9.87 38.48 16.04
C SER A 187 -10.83 37.28 15.88
N GLY A 188 -10.30 36.08 15.60
CA GLY A 188 -11.10 34.86 15.59
C GLY A 188 -11.44 34.33 14.20
N ALA A 189 -10.57 34.49 13.22
CA ALA A 189 -10.69 33.82 11.91
C ALA A 189 -10.93 32.31 12.08
N ILE A 190 -10.27 31.71 13.09
CA ILE A 190 -10.41 30.31 13.50
C ILE A 190 -10.93 30.27 14.94
N LYS A 191 -12.16 29.74 15.11
CA LYS A 191 -12.81 29.70 16.43
C LYS A 191 -12.00 28.86 17.43
N GLY A 192 -11.75 29.44 18.60
CA GLY A 192 -11.00 28.79 19.67
C GLY A 192 -9.46 28.86 19.53
N TRP A 193 -8.98 29.55 18.48
CA TRP A 193 -7.56 29.83 18.23
C TRP A 193 -7.31 31.36 18.19
N ASP A 194 -7.98 32.09 19.06
CA ASP A 194 -7.90 33.54 19.17
C ASP A 194 -7.52 33.99 20.59
N LYS A 195 -7.44 35.28 20.83
CA LYS A 195 -7.05 35.89 22.11
C LYS A 195 -7.86 35.38 23.33
N ARG A 196 -9.06 34.81 23.13
CA ARG A 196 -9.89 34.27 24.21
C ARG A 196 -9.37 32.93 24.71
N ASN A 197 -8.62 32.20 23.88
CA ASN A 197 -7.95 30.97 24.28
C ASN A 197 -6.44 31.20 24.36
N GLN A 198 -5.96 31.56 25.55
CA GLN A 198 -4.58 31.95 25.77
C GLN A 198 -3.57 30.88 25.34
N PHE A 199 -3.87 29.60 25.58
CA PHE A 199 -2.96 28.50 25.23
C PHE A 199 -2.75 28.40 23.71
N TYR A 200 -3.82 28.32 22.93
CA TYR A 200 -3.69 28.20 21.48
C TYR A 200 -3.20 29.50 20.84
N PHE A 201 -3.56 30.65 21.41
CA PHE A 201 -3.09 31.93 20.89
C PHE A 201 -1.58 32.12 21.07
N GLN A 202 -0.99 31.63 22.16
CA GLN A 202 0.47 31.62 22.36
C GLN A 202 1.20 30.78 21.30
N LEU A 203 0.61 29.66 20.88
CA LEU A 203 1.17 28.87 19.76
C LEU A 203 1.20 29.70 18.47
N LEU A 204 0.10 30.41 18.16
CA LEU A 204 0.05 31.29 16.99
C LEU A 204 1.02 32.47 17.09
N GLN A 205 1.23 33.02 18.28
CA GLN A 205 2.24 34.06 18.50
C GLN A 205 3.65 33.54 18.20
N SER A 206 4.00 32.36 18.71
CA SER A 206 5.30 31.74 18.42
C SER A 206 5.49 31.43 16.93
N LEU A 207 4.43 31.02 16.24
CA LEU A 207 4.46 30.86 14.78
C LEU A 207 4.67 32.18 14.05
N SER A 208 3.96 33.25 14.49
CA SER A 208 4.09 34.58 13.92
C SER A 208 5.50 35.12 14.06
N GLU A 209 6.13 34.93 15.24
CA GLU A 209 7.53 35.32 15.49
C GLU A 209 8.49 34.50 14.59
N HIS A 210 8.27 33.19 14.43
CA HIS A 210 9.16 32.33 13.65
C HIS A 210 9.08 32.61 12.14
N TYR A 211 7.85 32.74 11.61
CA TYR A 211 7.61 32.93 10.17
C TYR A 211 7.45 34.40 9.75
N GLN A 212 7.56 35.34 10.70
CA GLN A 212 7.49 36.79 10.47
C GLN A 212 6.20 37.22 9.75
N PHE A 213 5.05 36.81 10.25
CA PHE A 213 3.74 37.26 9.76
C PHE A 213 2.95 37.99 10.85
N ASP A 214 2.02 38.86 10.45
CA ASP A 214 1.20 39.67 11.35
C ASP A 214 -0.09 38.92 11.71
N LEU A 215 -0.33 38.73 13.02
CA LEU A 215 -1.55 38.12 13.58
C LEU A 215 -2.81 38.97 13.45
N GLU A 216 -2.66 40.28 13.26
CA GLU A 216 -3.77 41.24 13.09
C GLU A 216 -4.18 41.37 11.61
N LYS A 217 -3.42 40.80 10.69
CA LYS A 217 -3.78 40.73 9.28
C LYS A 217 -4.86 39.67 9.04
N SER A 218 -5.80 39.94 8.10
CA SER A 218 -6.85 38.98 7.76
C SER A 218 -6.24 37.64 7.28
N PHE A 219 -6.87 36.51 7.64
CA PHE A 219 -6.34 35.18 7.31
C PHE A 219 -6.17 35.00 5.80
N GLU A 220 -7.12 35.46 5.00
CA GLU A 220 -7.10 35.35 3.53
C GLU A 220 -5.98 36.15 2.86
N GLU A 221 -5.46 37.19 3.54
CA GLU A 221 -4.34 37.99 3.04
C GLU A 221 -2.96 37.46 3.47
N LEU A 222 -2.92 36.46 4.35
CA LEU A 222 -1.66 35.78 4.69
C LEU A 222 -1.13 35.02 3.47
N PRO A 223 0.20 34.94 3.29
CA PRO A 223 0.79 34.12 2.23
C PRO A 223 0.29 32.68 2.32
N GLN A 224 0.02 32.02 1.19
CA GLN A 224 -0.49 30.64 1.14
C GLN A 224 0.37 29.67 1.99
N LYS A 225 1.70 29.80 1.92
CA LYS A 225 2.62 29.01 2.74
C LYS A 225 2.33 29.12 4.24
N ILE A 226 1.98 30.31 4.72
CA ILE A 226 1.67 30.55 6.13
C ILE A 226 0.30 29.94 6.47
N GLN A 227 -0.70 30.12 5.62
CA GLN A 227 -2.00 29.47 5.80
C GLN A 227 -1.85 27.94 5.88
N ASP A 228 -1.03 27.36 5.00
CA ASP A 228 -0.76 25.92 4.98
C ASP A 228 -0.07 25.44 6.25
N VAL A 229 0.92 26.16 6.75
CA VAL A 229 1.57 25.83 8.04
C VAL A 229 0.58 25.92 9.20
N ILE A 230 -0.24 26.97 9.26
CA ILE A 230 -1.25 27.12 10.32
C ILE A 230 -2.24 25.95 10.31
N LEU A 231 -2.71 25.53 9.14
CA LEU A 231 -3.72 24.48 8.99
C LEU A 231 -3.11 23.08 9.14
N ASN A 232 -2.02 22.80 8.45
CA ASN A 232 -1.47 21.44 8.28
C ASN A 232 -0.24 21.16 9.16
N GLY A 233 0.38 22.19 9.71
CA GLY A 233 1.57 22.06 10.56
C GLY A 233 2.90 22.36 9.86
N SER A 234 3.99 22.38 10.64
CA SER A 234 5.34 22.69 10.15
C SER A 234 6.11 21.48 9.61
N GLY A 235 5.49 20.31 9.55
CA GLY A 235 6.17 19.07 9.17
C GLY A 235 7.29 18.71 10.13
N SER A 236 8.52 18.57 9.64
CA SER A 236 9.71 18.29 10.45
C SER A 236 10.40 19.54 11.01
N GLU A 237 9.97 20.74 10.58
CA GLU A 237 10.57 21.99 11.03
C GLU A 237 10.28 22.24 12.51
N GLN A 238 11.35 22.47 13.28
CA GLN A 238 11.28 22.70 14.72
C GLN A 238 11.13 24.19 15.01
N ILE A 239 10.16 24.55 15.85
CA ILE A 239 9.82 25.92 16.20
C ILE A 239 9.93 26.10 17.71
N ASN A 240 10.46 27.25 18.14
CA ASN A 240 10.53 27.62 19.55
C ASN A 240 9.19 28.15 20.03
N PHE A 241 8.45 27.32 20.76
CA PHE A 241 7.18 27.74 21.38
C PHE A 241 7.40 28.28 22.79
N SER A 242 6.75 29.41 23.09
CA SER A 242 6.73 30.02 24.40
C SER A 242 5.41 29.73 25.09
N TYR A 243 5.45 29.10 26.29
CA TYR A 243 4.30 28.77 27.10
C TYR A 243 4.36 29.54 28.43
N ILE A 244 3.24 30.04 28.90
CA ILE A 244 3.11 30.55 30.27
C ILE A 244 2.58 29.43 31.15
N ASN A 245 3.37 29.02 32.15
CA ASN A 245 2.94 28.01 33.11
C ASN A 245 1.98 28.61 34.15
N GLU A 246 1.41 27.76 35.02
CA GLU A 246 0.48 28.17 36.08
C GLU A 246 1.08 29.19 37.07
N ARG A 247 2.42 29.29 37.13
CA ARG A 247 3.15 30.25 37.98
C ARG A 247 3.50 31.56 37.25
N GLY A 248 2.99 31.73 36.00
CA GLY A 248 3.28 32.92 35.20
C GLY A 248 4.68 32.96 34.58
N GLN A 249 5.44 31.86 34.62
CA GLN A 249 6.79 31.80 34.07
C GLN A 249 6.74 31.36 32.60
N ILE A 250 7.57 31.98 31.77
CA ILE A 250 7.71 31.59 30.35
C ILE A 250 8.63 30.39 30.25
N ILE A 251 8.11 29.31 29.72
CA ILE A 251 8.85 28.08 29.38
C ILE A 251 8.96 28.00 27.85
N LYS A 252 10.18 27.85 27.34
CA LYS A 252 10.42 27.63 25.90
C LYS A 252 10.62 26.15 25.62
N LYS A 253 9.92 25.63 24.63
CA LYS A 253 10.09 24.25 24.11
C LYS A 253 10.23 24.28 22.61
N MET A 254 11.18 23.50 22.11
CA MET A 254 11.39 23.34 20.66
C MET A 254 10.69 22.06 20.20
N HIS A 255 9.74 22.18 19.29
CA HIS A 255 9.07 21.07 18.65
C HIS A 255 8.42 21.53 17.32
N SER A 256 7.97 20.58 16.50
CA SER A 256 7.20 20.89 15.31
C SER A 256 5.78 21.33 15.68
N PHE A 257 5.17 22.18 14.85
CA PHE A 257 3.77 22.54 14.99
C PHE A 257 2.88 21.45 14.36
N GLU A 258 1.93 20.96 15.12
CA GLU A 258 1.00 19.90 14.68
C GLU A 258 0.08 20.34 13.53
N GLY A 259 -0.29 21.63 13.49
CA GLY A 259 -1.33 22.14 12.61
C GLY A 259 -2.74 22.04 13.23
N ILE A 260 -3.59 23.02 12.88
CA ILE A 260 -4.93 23.09 13.48
C ILE A 260 -5.81 21.90 13.07
N LEU A 261 -5.76 21.47 11.81
CA LEU A 261 -6.57 20.34 11.32
C LEU A 261 -6.16 19.03 12.01
N ASN A 262 -4.87 18.78 12.19
CA ASN A 262 -4.38 17.60 12.88
C ASN A 262 -4.72 17.64 14.37
N ASN A 263 -4.63 18.81 15.02
CA ASN A 263 -5.06 19.02 16.40
C ASN A 263 -6.55 18.69 16.59
N LEU A 264 -7.42 19.21 15.70
CA LEU A 264 -8.84 18.92 15.74
C LEU A 264 -9.12 17.43 15.52
N LYS A 265 -8.45 16.80 14.54
CA LYS A 265 -8.55 15.35 14.26
C LYS A 265 -8.15 14.52 15.49
N ARG A 266 -7.01 14.79 16.08
CA ARG A 266 -6.54 14.08 17.27
C ARG A 266 -7.53 14.25 18.43
N ARG A 267 -7.97 15.48 18.76
CA ARG A 267 -8.93 15.75 19.82
C ARG A 267 -10.28 15.08 19.59
N TYR A 268 -10.74 14.99 18.36
CA TYR A 268 -11.98 14.30 18.00
C TYR A 268 -11.94 12.81 18.31
N HIS A 269 -10.78 12.17 18.09
CA HIS A 269 -10.59 10.75 18.36
C HIS A 269 -10.26 10.46 19.82
N GLU A 270 -9.51 11.33 20.49
CA GLU A 270 -9.03 11.10 21.87
C GLU A 270 -10.04 11.53 22.95
N THR A 271 -11.03 12.38 22.62
CA THR A 271 -11.96 12.88 23.65
C THR A 271 -12.97 11.83 24.08
N ASP A 272 -13.12 11.68 25.40
CA ASP A 272 -14.19 10.87 26.02
C ASP A 272 -15.51 11.66 26.14
N SER A 273 -15.48 12.98 25.98
CA SER A 273 -16.66 13.85 26.10
C SER A 273 -17.47 13.88 24.82
N GLY A 274 -18.71 13.37 24.85
CA GLY A 274 -19.66 13.47 23.76
C GLY A 274 -19.90 14.91 23.28
N THR A 275 -20.07 15.86 24.22
CA THR A 275 -20.27 17.28 23.91
C THR A 275 -19.09 17.88 23.14
N VAL A 276 -17.85 17.55 23.52
CA VAL A 276 -16.66 18.03 22.81
C VAL A 276 -16.60 17.40 21.41
N ARG A 277 -16.92 16.11 21.31
CA ARG A 277 -16.96 15.42 20.02
C ARG A 277 -18.00 16.04 19.07
N ASP A 278 -19.20 16.33 19.55
CA ASP A 278 -20.26 16.97 18.78
C ASP A 278 -19.89 18.39 18.32
N GLU A 279 -19.20 19.15 19.16
CA GLU A 279 -18.70 20.47 18.78
C GLU A 279 -17.62 20.37 17.68
N LEU A 280 -16.69 19.41 17.78
CA LEU A 280 -15.67 19.19 16.78
C LEU A 280 -16.25 18.62 15.47
N ALA A 281 -17.31 17.81 15.55
CA ALA A 281 -17.98 17.26 14.37
C ALA A 281 -18.56 18.32 13.42
N LYS A 282 -18.84 19.52 13.92
CA LYS A 282 -19.32 20.65 13.10
C LYS A 282 -18.32 21.09 12.02
N TYR A 283 -17.06 20.80 12.21
CA TYR A 283 -15.97 21.10 11.26
C TYR A 283 -15.72 19.97 10.26
N LEU A 284 -16.36 18.80 10.45
CA LEU A 284 -16.24 17.68 9.54
C LEU A 284 -17.06 17.90 8.27
N ASN A 285 -16.50 17.44 7.16
CA ASN A 285 -17.17 17.31 5.88
C ASN A 285 -16.89 15.93 5.31
N MET A 286 -17.67 15.48 4.34
CA MET A 286 -17.45 14.22 3.65
C MET A 286 -16.81 14.45 2.29
N GLN A 287 -15.90 13.56 1.93
CA GLN A 287 -15.33 13.48 0.59
C GLN A 287 -15.25 12.02 0.14
N PRO A 288 -15.22 11.77 -1.18
CA PRO A 288 -14.90 10.44 -1.68
C PRO A 288 -13.58 9.93 -1.06
N CYS A 289 -13.56 8.68 -0.66
CA CYS A 289 -12.34 8.07 -0.09
C CYS A 289 -11.20 8.16 -1.12
N PRO A 290 -10.04 8.75 -0.78
CA PRO A 290 -8.95 8.94 -1.74
C PRO A 290 -8.32 7.63 -2.20
N SER A 291 -8.41 6.56 -1.39
CA SER A 291 -7.88 5.25 -1.75
C SER A 291 -8.74 4.53 -2.78
N CYS A 292 -10.06 4.57 -2.64
CA CYS A 292 -10.97 3.86 -3.55
C CYS A 292 -11.74 4.77 -4.51
N GLU A 293 -11.56 6.10 -4.41
CA GLU A 293 -12.22 7.10 -5.26
C GLU A 293 -13.76 6.97 -5.30
N GLY A 294 -14.33 6.55 -4.15
CA GLY A 294 -15.76 6.32 -4.03
C GLY A 294 -16.24 4.94 -4.49
N SER A 295 -15.38 4.10 -5.08
CA SER A 295 -15.76 2.76 -5.56
C SER A 295 -16.12 1.78 -4.45
N ARG A 296 -15.72 2.04 -3.20
CA ARG A 296 -15.96 1.22 -2.03
C ARG A 296 -15.14 -0.07 -1.97
N LEU A 297 -14.42 -0.40 -3.05
CA LEU A 297 -13.74 -1.68 -3.26
C LEU A 297 -12.22 -1.54 -3.13
N ARG A 298 -11.60 -2.65 -2.76
CA ARG A 298 -10.14 -2.81 -2.79
C ARG A 298 -9.59 -2.66 -4.19
N ILE A 299 -8.29 -2.37 -4.28
CA ILE A 299 -7.58 -2.18 -5.54
C ILE A 299 -7.66 -3.44 -6.42
N GLU A 300 -7.61 -4.63 -5.82
CA GLU A 300 -7.71 -5.92 -6.51
C GLU A 300 -9.00 -6.04 -7.31
N ALA A 301 -10.14 -5.73 -6.68
CA ALA A 301 -11.45 -5.77 -7.33
C ALA A 301 -11.64 -4.70 -8.40
N ARG A 302 -11.02 -3.53 -8.22
CA ARG A 302 -11.10 -2.42 -9.19
C ARG A 302 -10.31 -2.68 -10.47
N HIS A 303 -9.31 -3.58 -10.42
CA HIS A 303 -8.49 -3.95 -11.57
C HIS A 303 -8.92 -5.27 -12.22
N VAL A 304 -10.16 -5.70 -11.97
CA VAL A 304 -10.80 -6.74 -12.76
C VAL A 304 -11.76 -6.10 -13.74
N LYS A 305 -11.55 -6.33 -15.04
CA LYS A 305 -12.32 -5.71 -16.12
C LYS A 305 -13.20 -6.72 -16.86
N VAL A 306 -14.35 -6.24 -17.30
CA VAL A 306 -15.23 -6.90 -18.26
C VAL A 306 -15.43 -5.92 -19.41
N GLY A 307 -15.03 -6.29 -20.63
CA GLY A 307 -15.13 -5.38 -21.78
C GLY A 307 -14.43 -4.03 -21.54
N LYS A 308 -13.26 -4.05 -20.90
CA LYS A 308 -12.43 -2.87 -20.55
C LYS A 308 -12.98 -1.97 -19.43
N LYS A 309 -14.13 -2.31 -18.82
CA LYS A 309 -14.71 -1.58 -17.69
C LYS A 309 -14.62 -2.39 -16.40
N ASN A 310 -14.30 -1.73 -15.30
CA ASN A 310 -14.38 -2.35 -13.98
C ASN A 310 -15.82 -2.32 -13.43
N ILE A 311 -16.08 -3.07 -12.35
CA ILE A 311 -17.43 -3.18 -11.77
C ILE A 311 -17.99 -1.81 -11.32
N HIS A 312 -17.15 -0.91 -10.80
CA HIS A 312 -17.59 0.41 -10.36
C HIS A 312 -18.03 1.28 -11.55
N GLU A 313 -17.29 1.27 -12.65
CA GLU A 313 -17.66 1.96 -13.89
C GLU A 313 -18.96 1.42 -14.48
N ILE A 314 -19.12 0.09 -14.47
CA ILE A 314 -20.36 -0.56 -14.95
C ILE A 314 -21.54 -0.17 -14.06
N CYS A 315 -21.39 -0.18 -12.73
CA CYS A 315 -22.45 0.20 -11.79
C CYS A 315 -22.85 1.69 -11.88
N ASN A 316 -21.94 2.55 -12.29
CA ASN A 316 -22.19 3.97 -12.49
C ASN A 316 -22.75 4.31 -13.89
N THR A 317 -22.80 3.32 -14.79
CA THR A 317 -23.37 3.51 -16.13
C THR A 317 -24.93 3.45 -16.06
N PRO A 318 -25.65 4.35 -16.75
CA PRO A 318 -27.10 4.29 -16.81
C PRO A 318 -27.60 2.93 -17.32
N LEU A 319 -28.70 2.41 -16.75
CA LEU A 319 -29.23 1.08 -17.10
C LEU A 319 -29.41 0.86 -18.60
N LYS A 320 -29.88 1.89 -19.33
CA LYS A 320 -30.08 1.82 -20.78
C LYS A 320 -28.76 1.52 -21.52
N GLU A 321 -27.65 2.10 -21.08
CA GLU A 321 -26.34 1.90 -21.68
C GLU A 321 -25.73 0.57 -21.22
N THR A 322 -25.99 0.18 -19.97
CA THR A 322 -25.54 -1.12 -19.42
C THR A 322 -26.14 -2.29 -20.18
N VAL A 323 -27.43 -2.23 -20.56
CA VAL A 323 -28.07 -3.27 -21.40
C VAL A 323 -27.40 -3.41 -22.78
N HIS A 324 -26.87 -2.33 -23.35
CA HIS A 324 -26.14 -2.38 -24.62
C HIS A 324 -24.70 -2.84 -24.46
N PHE A 325 -24.16 -2.74 -23.25
CA PHE A 325 -22.80 -3.18 -22.94
C PHE A 325 -22.70 -4.70 -22.81
N PHE A 326 -23.72 -5.36 -22.28
CA PHE A 326 -23.83 -6.84 -22.19
C PHE A 326 -24.63 -7.44 -23.34
#